data_3a5ba8bccd39dbce08b1058a2b861024
#
_entry.id   3a5ba8bccd39dbce08b1058a2b861024
#
_cell.length_a   1.000
_cell.length_b   1.000
_cell.length_c   1.000
_cell.angle_alpha   90.00
_cell.angle_beta   90.00
_cell.angle_gamma   90.00
#
_symmetry.space_group_name_H-M   'P 1'
#
loop_
_entity.id
_entity.type
_entity.pdbx_description
1 polymer ?
#
loop_
_entity_poly.entity_id
_entity_poly.type
_entity_poly.pdbx_seq_one_letter_code
_entity_poly.pdbx_strand_id
1 'polypeptide(L)'
;MPSISRQCPQCKKYSQIEITNGQAIHCPECNAEWGKTSNLEKIFENCPLCTGRQFYLDKDFNQILGCLIMLCAIILVPFTYGISLAVFALIDFILRKKIPTMVVCYRCGAEFRGLTPPSHLNLKPFMHHIGLKYDKIRDAPFPKH
;
A
#
# COMPACT_ATOMS: atom_id res chain seq x y z
N MET A 1 5.03 7.90 11.38
CA MET A 1 6.25 8.23 10.64
C MET A 1 6.11 7.76 9.20
N PRO A 2 6.62 8.50 8.21
CA PRO A 2 6.53 8.09 6.83
C PRO A 2 7.37 6.83 6.60
N SER A 3 6.78 5.83 5.94
CA SER A 3 7.45 4.56 5.66
C SER A 3 7.19 4.09 4.25
N ILE A 4 8.15 3.34 3.70
CA ILE A 4 8.03 2.66 2.41
C ILE A 4 8.08 1.16 2.66
N SER A 5 7.14 0.44 2.07
CA SER A 5 7.12 -1.01 2.08
C SER A 5 7.17 -1.53 0.66
N ARG A 6 7.96 -2.57 0.41
CA ARG A 6 7.96 -3.29 -0.87
C ARG A 6 8.57 -4.68 -0.73
N GLN A 7 8.27 -5.52 -1.70
CA GLN A 7 9.00 -6.78 -1.89
C GLN A 7 10.34 -6.50 -2.58
N CYS A 8 11.43 -6.95 -1.97
CA CYS A 8 12.76 -6.78 -2.53
C CYS A 8 12.92 -7.60 -3.83
N PRO A 9 13.41 -7.03 -4.93
CA PRO A 9 13.61 -7.76 -6.18
C PRO A 9 14.72 -8.83 -6.08
N GLN A 10 15.67 -8.67 -5.16
CA GLN A 10 16.77 -9.62 -4.99
C GLN A 10 16.43 -10.76 -4.03
N CYS A 11 16.07 -10.45 -2.78
CA CYS A 11 15.82 -11.50 -1.78
C CYS A 11 14.36 -11.96 -1.70
N LYS A 12 13.43 -11.32 -2.45
CA LYS A 12 11.99 -11.63 -2.50
C LYS A 12 11.25 -11.44 -1.17
N LYS A 13 11.92 -10.96 -0.12
CA LYS A 13 11.27 -10.67 1.16
C LYS A 13 10.57 -9.33 1.12
N TYR A 14 9.41 -9.26 1.77
CA TYR A 14 8.68 -8.00 1.98
C TYR A 14 9.27 -7.30 3.20
N SER A 15 9.64 -6.04 3.03
CA SER A 15 10.26 -5.24 4.09
C SER A 15 9.68 -3.84 4.12
N GLN A 16 9.52 -3.31 5.33
CA GLN A 16 9.09 -1.95 5.59
C GLN A 16 10.23 -1.15 6.19
N ILE A 17 10.46 0.04 5.69
CA ILE A 17 11.55 0.92 6.10
C ILE A 17 10.99 2.31 6.36
N GLU A 18 11.37 2.91 7.48
CA GLU A 18 11.10 4.32 7.74
C GLU A 18 12.00 5.19 6.88
N ILE A 19 11.43 6.27 6.35
CA ILE A 19 12.14 7.17 5.44
C ILE A 19 12.28 8.56 6.01
N THR A 20 13.46 9.12 5.81
CA THR A 20 13.79 10.52 6.09
C THR A 20 14.29 11.22 4.83
N ASN A 21 14.26 12.55 4.84
CA ASN A 21 14.76 13.34 3.71
C ASN A 21 16.25 13.06 3.47
N GLY A 22 16.62 12.85 2.21
CA GLY A 22 18.00 12.69 1.79
C GLY A 22 18.64 11.33 2.08
N GLN A 23 17.87 10.35 2.57
CA GLN A 23 18.38 9.03 2.93
C GLN A 23 18.39 8.09 1.73
N ALA A 24 19.47 7.31 1.58
CA ALA A 24 19.49 6.15 0.70
C ALA A 24 18.67 5.02 1.33
N ILE A 25 17.85 4.38 0.51
CA ILE A 25 16.94 3.31 0.93
C ILE A 25 17.59 1.97 0.56
N HIS A 26 17.88 1.14 1.57
CA HIS A 26 18.45 -0.19 1.40
C HIS A 26 17.51 -1.25 1.95
N CYS A 27 17.56 -2.43 1.34
CA CYS A 27 16.85 -3.58 1.88
C CYS A 27 17.47 -3.99 3.22
N PRO A 28 16.72 -4.13 4.32
CA PRO A 28 17.26 -4.53 5.62
C PRO A 28 17.77 -5.98 5.65
N GLU A 29 17.34 -6.83 4.70
CA GLU A 29 17.69 -8.24 4.65
C GLU A 29 18.93 -8.54 3.79
N CYS A 30 19.06 -7.91 2.62
CA CYS A 30 20.16 -8.20 1.68
C CYS A 30 21.00 -6.96 1.36
N ASN A 31 20.72 -5.83 1.97
CA ASN A 31 21.41 -4.54 1.80
C ASN A 31 21.41 -4.00 0.35
N ALA A 32 20.53 -4.53 -0.51
CA ALA A 32 20.35 -4.05 -1.86
C ALA A 32 19.85 -2.60 -1.87
N GLU A 33 20.47 -1.73 -2.65
CA GLU A 33 20.05 -0.35 -2.81
C GLU A 33 18.72 -0.31 -3.59
N TRP A 34 17.71 0.34 -3.02
CA TRP A 34 16.40 0.54 -3.65
C TRP A 34 16.28 1.89 -4.33
N GLY A 35 17.01 2.91 -3.85
CA GLY A 35 16.99 4.27 -4.36
C GLY A 35 17.31 5.31 -3.30
N LYS A 36 17.12 6.57 -3.64
CA LYS A 36 17.36 7.70 -2.74
C LYS A 36 16.12 8.59 -2.65
N THR A 37 15.76 8.97 -1.43
CA THR A 37 14.77 10.01 -1.17
C THR A 37 15.43 11.36 -1.22
N SER A 38 15.20 12.13 -2.29
CA SER A 38 15.71 13.51 -2.37
C SER A 38 14.85 14.49 -1.58
N ASN A 39 13.53 14.40 -1.72
CA ASN A 39 12.56 15.24 -1.02
C ASN A 39 11.24 14.49 -0.83
N LEU A 40 10.74 14.41 0.41
CA LEU A 40 9.49 13.74 0.74
C LEU A 40 8.27 14.43 0.12
N GLU A 41 8.32 15.75 -0.09
CA GLU A 41 7.20 16.50 -0.70
C GLU A 41 7.02 16.16 -2.20
N LYS A 42 8.12 15.83 -2.89
CA LYS A 42 8.11 15.50 -4.33
C LYS A 42 8.07 14.00 -4.63
N ILE A 43 7.91 13.18 -3.59
CA ILE A 43 7.94 11.71 -3.72
C ILE A 43 6.84 11.17 -4.66
N PHE A 44 5.73 11.91 -4.78
CA PHE A 44 4.60 11.54 -5.65
C PHE A 44 4.69 12.11 -7.07
N GLU A 45 5.64 12.97 -7.36
CA GLU A 45 5.92 13.40 -8.74
C GLU A 45 6.70 12.31 -9.50
N ASN A 46 7.70 11.72 -8.82
CA ASN A 46 8.50 10.62 -9.34
C ASN A 46 8.80 9.62 -8.21
N CYS A 47 8.50 8.36 -8.43
CA CYS A 47 8.81 7.32 -7.46
C CYS A 47 10.32 7.24 -7.21
N PRO A 48 10.81 7.36 -5.97
CA PRO A 48 12.25 7.32 -5.66
C PRO A 48 12.89 5.96 -5.96
N LEU A 49 12.08 4.91 -6.12
CA LEU A 49 12.55 3.54 -6.32
C LEU A 49 12.59 3.12 -7.79
N CYS A 50 11.73 3.69 -8.65
CA CYS A 50 11.60 3.24 -10.05
C CYS A 50 11.38 4.37 -11.05
N THR A 51 11.40 5.64 -10.61
CA THR A 51 11.12 6.83 -11.42
C THR A 51 9.72 6.85 -12.10
N GLY A 52 8.83 5.95 -11.70
CA GLY A 52 7.45 5.89 -12.17
C GLY A 52 6.64 7.09 -11.69
N ARG A 53 5.71 7.57 -12.52
CA ARG A 53 4.88 8.75 -12.21
C ARG A 53 3.43 8.41 -11.90
N GLN A 54 3.05 7.14 -11.98
CA GLN A 54 1.67 6.72 -11.75
C GLN A 54 1.54 6.03 -10.41
N PHE A 55 0.63 6.57 -9.60
CA PHE A 55 0.31 6.09 -8.28
C PHE A 55 -1.21 5.89 -8.16
N TYR A 56 -1.62 5.04 -7.24
CA TYR A 56 -3.02 4.87 -6.87
C TYR A 56 -3.18 4.86 -5.37
N LEU A 57 -4.39 5.18 -4.92
CA LEU A 57 -4.76 5.09 -3.52
C LEU A 57 -5.27 3.70 -3.21
N ASP A 58 -4.74 3.09 -2.17
CA ASP A 58 -5.23 1.86 -1.60
C ASP A 58 -5.51 2.04 -0.11
N LYS A 59 -6.31 1.16 0.47
CA LYS A 59 -6.59 1.14 1.90
C LYS A 59 -5.77 0.05 2.57
N ASP A 60 -5.07 0.42 3.64
CA ASP A 60 -4.28 -0.53 4.44
C ASP A 60 -5.21 -1.39 5.30
N PHE A 61 -6.03 -2.22 4.63
CA PHE A 61 -7.00 -3.08 5.29
C PHE A 61 -6.43 -4.48 5.48
N ASN A 62 -6.35 -4.90 6.74
CA ASN A 62 -5.98 -6.28 7.04
C ASN A 62 -7.15 -7.21 6.69
N GLN A 63 -7.03 -7.91 5.58
CA GLN A 63 -8.04 -8.84 5.06
C GLN A 63 -8.41 -9.94 6.05
N ILE A 64 -7.45 -10.38 6.87
CA ILE A 64 -7.66 -11.41 7.90
C ILE A 64 -8.63 -10.89 8.97
N LEU A 65 -8.48 -9.64 9.39
CA LEU A 65 -9.38 -9.01 10.35
C LEU A 65 -10.83 -8.95 9.82
N GLY A 66 -11.00 -8.60 8.55
CA GLY A 66 -12.32 -8.58 7.91
C GLY A 66 -12.97 -9.97 7.87
N CYS A 67 -12.21 -11.00 7.50
CA CYS A 67 -12.68 -12.39 7.51
C CYS A 67 -13.07 -12.86 8.92
N LEU A 68 -12.30 -12.50 9.94
CA LEU A 68 -12.55 -12.86 11.33
C LEU A 68 -13.84 -12.22 11.85
N ILE A 69 -14.05 -10.94 11.56
CA ILE A 69 -15.29 -10.21 11.91
C ILE A 69 -16.50 -10.88 11.25
N MET A 70 -16.37 -11.25 9.98
CA MET A 70 -17.45 -11.89 9.24
C MET A 70 -17.78 -13.30 9.77
N LEU A 71 -16.75 -14.09 10.13
CA LEU A 71 -16.94 -15.40 10.77
C LEU A 71 -17.65 -15.27 12.13
N CYS A 72 -17.24 -14.36 12.98
CA CYS A 72 -17.90 -14.08 14.25
C CYS A 72 -19.37 -13.69 14.05
N ALA A 73 -19.65 -12.84 13.05
CA ALA A 73 -21.01 -12.45 12.74
C ALA A 73 -21.88 -13.65 12.37
N ILE A 74 -21.41 -14.56 11.52
CA ILE A 74 -22.13 -15.77 11.07
C ILE A 74 -22.45 -16.70 12.24
N ILE A 75 -21.48 -16.93 13.13
CA ILE A 75 -21.67 -17.81 14.32
C ILE A 75 -22.72 -17.25 15.26
N LEU A 76 -22.84 -15.92 15.39
CA LEU A 76 -23.78 -15.26 16.28
C LEU A 76 -25.19 -15.11 15.71
N VAL A 77 -25.39 -15.31 14.40
CA VAL A 77 -26.70 -15.21 13.74
C VAL A 77 -27.78 -16.04 14.42
N PRO A 78 -27.58 -17.34 14.72
CA PRO A 78 -28.63 -18.17 15.32
C PRO A 78 -29.03 -17.73 16.75
N PHE A 79 -28.11 -17.07 17.47
CA PHE A 79 -28.38 -16.59 18.84
C PHE A 79 -29.06 -15.23 18.88
N THR A 80 -28.91 -14.40 17.84
CA THR A 80 -29.35 -13.00 17.83
C THR A 80 -30.40 -12.69 16.76
N TYR A 81 -30.99 -13.72 16.12
CA TYR A 81 -32.01 -13.55 15.07
C TYR A 81 -31.62 -12.58 13.96
N GLY A 82 -30.32 -12.49 13.65
CA GLY A 82 -29.80 -11.63 12.58
C GLY A 82 -29.43 -10.21 13.01
N ILE A 83 -29.73 -9.77 14.25
CA ILE A 83 -29.34 -8.45 14.75
C ILE A 83 -27.81 -8.29 14.73
N SER A 84 -27.07 -9.37 14.99
CA SER A 84 -25.59 -9.36 14.92
C SER A 84 -25.07 -8.90 13.57
N LEU A 85 -25.70 -9.28 12.46
CA LEU A 85 -25.26 -8.86 11.12
C LEU A 85 -25.31 -7.33 10.96
N ALA A 86 -26.38 -6.70 11.45
CA ALA A 86 -26.51 -5.24 11.39
C ALA A 86 -25.44 -4.54 12.24
N VAL A 87 -25.17 -5.05 13.45
CA VAL A 87 -24.15 -4.51 14.34
C VAL A 87 -22.75 -4.68 13.75
N PHE A 88 -22.41 -5.87 13.24
CA PHE A 88 -21.11 -6.12 12.63
C PHE A 88 -20.91 -5.34 11.31
N ALA A 89 -21.97 -5.17 10.51
CA ALA A 89 -21.91 -4.32 9.32
C ALA A 89 -21.63 -2.85 9.68
N LEU A 90 -22.23 -2.35 10.77
CA LEU A 90 -21.95 -1.01 11.27
C LEU A 90 -20.50 -0.87 11.75
N ILE A 91 -19.99 -1.85 12.48
CA ILE A 91 -18.59 -1.90 12.94
C ILE A 91 -17.63 -1.92 11.75
N ASP A 92 -17.88 -2.77 10.74
CA ASP A 92 -17.06 -2.84 9.52
C ASP A 92 -17.07 -1.51 8.76
N PHE A 93 -18.23 -0.86 8.67
CA PHE A 93 -18.36 0.46 8.05
C PHE A 93 -17.53 1.53 8.78
N ILE A 94 -17.57 1.56 10.12
CA ILE A 94 -16.80 2.51 10.93
C ILE A 94 -15.30 2.24 10.81
N LEU A 95 -14.90 0.97 10.85
CA LEU A 95 -13.50 0.56 10.67
C LEU A 95 -12.95 1.00 9.32
N ARG A 96 -13.68 0.73 8.23
CA ARG A 96 -13.30 1.15 6.87
C ARG A 96 -13.16 2.67 6.72
N LYS A 97 -13.91 3.45 7.50
CA LYS A 97 -13.80 4.91 7.50
C LYS A 97 -12.57 5.42 8.24
N LYS A 98 -12.09 4.69 9.26
CA LYS A 98 -10.92 5.05 10.07
C LYS A 98 -9.58 4.54 9.52
N ILE A 99 -9.61 3.60 8.58
CA ILE A 99 -8.38 3.01 8.03
C ILE A 99 -7.62 4.05 7.21
N PRO A 100 -6.32 4.25 7.49
CA PRO A 100 -5.49 5.16 6.72
C PRO A 100 -5.36 4.70 5.27
N THR A 101 -5.34 5.65 4.37
CA THR A 101 -5.04 5.41 2.96
C THR A 101 -3.54 5.36 2.75
N MET A 102 -3.08 4.42 1.96
CA MET A 102 -1.71 4.33 1.49
C MET A 102 -1.65 4.63 0.00
N VAL A 103 -0.51 5.10 -0.47
CA VAL A 103 -0.25 5.36 -1.88
C VAL A 103 0.65 4.28 -2.42
N VAL A 104 0.27 3.69 -3.55
CA VAL A 104 1.04 2.60 -4.17
C VAL A 104 1.47 2.98 -5.57
N CYS A 105 2.73 2.70 -5.90
CA CYS A 105 3.26 2.91 -7.24
C CYS A 105 2.88 1.77 -8.18
N TYR A 106 2.25 2.06 -9.32
CA TYR A 106 1.87 1.05 -10.32
C TYR A 106 3.06 0.27 -10.88
N ARG A 107 4.23 0.91 -11.02
CA ARG A 107 5.38 0.30 -11.68
C ARG A 107 6.16 -0.67 -10.79
N CYS A 108 6.45 -0.29 -9.55
CA CYS A 108 7.30 -1.10 -8.65
C CYS A 108 6.54 -1.76 -7.51
N GLY A 109 5.25 -1.45 -7.33
CA GLY A 109 4.46 -1.97 -6.23
C GLY A 109 4.89 -1.47 -4.85
N ALA A 110 5.68 -0.39 -4.78
CA ALA A 110 6.06 0.18 -3.50
C ALA A 110 4.89 0.91 -2.86
N GLU A 111 4.67 0.64 -1.58
CA GLU A 111 3.61 1.21 -0.75
C GLU A 111 4.19 2.33 0.11
N PHE A 112 3.56 3.49 0.04
CA PHE A 112 3.93 4.68 0.79
C PHE A 112 2.89 4.93 1.88
N ARG A 113 3.30 4.83 3.15
CA ARG A 113 2.44 5.01 4.32
C ARG A 113 2.86 6.25 5.09
N GLY A 114 1.86 6.91 5.72
CA GLY A 114 2.11 8.11 6.53
C GLY A 114 2.46 9.36 5.73
N LEU A 115 2.30 9.33 4.40
CA LEU A 115 2.51 10.46 3.51
C LEU A 115 1.15 10.89 2.93
N THR A 116 0.83 12.17 3.10
CA THR A 116 -0.36 12.76 2.47
C THR A 116 -0.03 13.20 1.05
N PRO A 117 -0.69 12.63 0.03
CA PRO A 117 -0.47 13.09 -1.33
C PRO A 117 -0.97 14.54 -1.46
N PRO A 118 -0.24 15.39 -2.20
CA PRO A 118 -0.65 16.76 -2.43
C PRO A 118 -1.99 16.79 -3.19
N SER A 119 -2.88 17.72 -2.84
CA SER A 119 -4.26 17.81 -3.36
C SER A 119 -4.35 18.03 -4.87
N HIS A 120 -3.29 18.54 -5.52
CA HIS A 120 -3.24 18.71 -6.98
C HIS A 120 -3.05 17.38 -7.74
N LEU A 121 -2.51 16.34 -7.06
CA LEU A 121 -2.44 14.98 -7.60
C LEU A 121 -3.76 14.28 -7.31
N ASN A 122 -4.66 14.30 -8.29
CA ASN A 122 -5.97 13.64 -8.20
C ASN A 122 -5.80 12.12 -8.29
N LEU A 123 -5.23 11.52 -7.22
CA LEU A 123 -4.95 10.10 -7.16
C LEU A 123 -6.27 9.33 -7.09
N LYS A 124 -6.46 8.45 -8.06
CA LYS A 124 -7.64 7.57 -8.15
C LYS A 124 -7.38 6.23 -7.46
N PRO A 125 -8.42 5.51 -7.04
CA PRO A 125 -8.27 4.12 -6.61
C PRO A 125 -7.73 3.27 -7.76
N PHE A 126 -7.24 2.07 -7.44
CA PHE A 126 -6.66 1.14 -8.41
C PHE A 126 -7.55 0.98 -9.65
N MET A 127 -6.97 1.19 -10.83
CA MET A 127 -7.63 0.98 -12.11
C MET A 127 -7.00 -0.20 -12.85
N HIS A 128 -7.78 -1.24 -13.06
CA HIS A 128 -7.32 -2.52 -13.62
C HIS A 128 -6.62 -2.37 -14.99
N HIS A 129 -7.13 -1.52 -15.89
CA HIS A 129 -6.53 -1.31 -17.20
C HIS A 129 -5.13 -0.66 -17.14
N ILE A 130 -4.87 0.16 -16.11
CA ILE A 130 -3.55 0.72 -15.87
C ILE A 130 -2.65 -0.35 -15.24
N GLY A 131 -3.17 -1.15 -14.29
CA GLY A 131 -2.46 -2.25 -13.68
C GLY A 131 -1.92 -3.24 -14.70
N LEU A 132 -2.73 -3.69 -15.65
CA LEU A 132 -2.33 -4.60 -16.72
C LEU A 132 -1.17 -4.06 -17.60
N LYS A 133 -1.11 -2.75 -17.81
CA LYS A 133 -0.01 -2.12 -18.54
C LYS A 133 1.33 -2.27 -17.82
N TYR A 134 1.30 -2.21 -16.49
CA TYR A 134 2.50 -2.27 -15.65
C TYR A 134 2.84 -3.69 -15.15
N ASP A 135 1.92 -4.64 -15.17
CA ASP A 135 2.17 -6.02 -14.74
C ASP A 135 3.33 -6.66 -15.51
N LYS A 136 3.35 -6.49 -16.83
CA LYS A 136 4.44 -6.97 -17.68
C LYS A 136 5.80 -6.32 -17.40
N ILE A 137 5.80 -5.10 -16.85
CA ILE A 137 7.01 -4.33 -16.55
C ILE A 137 7.51 -4.63 -15.14
N ARG A 138 6.61 -4.96 -14.21
CA ARG A 138 6.94 -5.27 -12.81
C ARG A 138 7.79 -6.53 -12.67
N ASP A 139 7.58 -7.51 -13.55
CA ASP A 139 8.36 -8.76 -13.59
C ASP A 139 9.70 -8.62 -14.34
N ALA A 140 9.91 -7.50 -15.04
CA ALA A 140 11.17 -7.23 -15.72
C ALA A 140 12.24 -6.75 -14.72
N PRO A 141 13.48 -7.22 -14.82
CA PRO A 141 14.57 -6.72 -13.99
C PRO A 141 14.79 -5.23 -14.25
N PHE A 142 14.96 -4.46 -13.18
CA PHE A 142 15.21 -3.02 -13.28
C PHE A 142 16.52 -2.78 -14.05
N PRO A 143 16.56 -1.79 -14.97
CA PRO A 143 17.82 -1.38 -15.56
C PRO A 143 18.77 -0.91 -14.45
N LYS A 144 19.93 -1.52 -14.37
CA LYS A 144 21.01 -1.07 -13.49
C LYS A 144 21.47 0.30 -14.01
N HIS A 145 21.33 1.31 -13.21
CA HIS A 145 21.97 2.62 -13.43
C HIS A 145 23.35 2.62 -12.79
#